data_f7770b75facff534e508ce9ddcf386f1
#
_entry.id   f7770b75facff534e508ce9ddcf386f1
#
_cell.length_a   1.000
_cell.length_b   1.000
_cell.length_c   1.000
_cell.angle_alpha   90.00
_cell.angle_beta   90.00
_cell.angle_gamma   90.00
#
_symmetry.space_group_name_H-M   'P 1'
#
loop_
_entity.id
_entity.type
_entity.pdbx_description
1 polymer ?
#
loop_
_entity_poly.entity_id
_entity_poly.type
_entity_poly.pdbx_seq_one_letter_code
_entity_poly.pdbx_strand_id
1 'polypeptide(L)'
;MLNKISIYLSENPTLRYWIIRPEWVAVILLILSIIASLQLSPFFADLAFIMDSATPYVEYGLIAIVLTLIIISGEIDLSIASMIALTAVIFGTVYNAGFGMPLSVLIGVLSGALCGLFNGILVTKLKIPSIILTIGTLTLYRGIAQALASDFSLGGYPSWFIGIDYRYVGIIPIPVMIFTVFAIVVG
;
A
#
# COMPACT_ATOMS: atom_id res chain seq x y z
N MET A 1 -40.19 21.20 15.41
CA MET A 1 -38.93 20.62 15.90
C MET A 1 -37.77 21.01 15.01
N LEU A 2 -37.83 20.91 13.70
CA LEU A 2 -36.79 21.26 12.73
C LEU A 2 -36.32 22.74 12.82
N ASN A 3 -37.27 23.68 13.08
CA ASN A 3 -36.96 25.11 13.17
C ASN A 3 -36.08 25.47 14.39
N LYS A 4 -36.22 24.75 15.52
CA LYS A 4 -35.37 24.96 16.70
C LYS A 4 -33.95 24.46 16.48
N ILE A 5 -33.79 23.35 15.76
CA ILE A 5 -32.47 22.78 15.41
C ILE A 5 -31.74 23.73 14.44
N SER A 6 -32.45 24.29 13.47
CA SER A 6 -31.90 25.27 12.51
C SER A 6 -31.37 26.51 13.20
N ILE A 7 -32.14 27.05 14.16
CA ILE A 7 -31.74 28.23 14.93
C ILE A 7 -30.54 27.92 15.82
N TYR A 8 -30.53 26.77 16.52
CA TYR A 8 -29.42 26.34 17.36
C TYR A 8 -28.12 26.15 16.59
N LEU A 9 -28.22 25.60 15.36
CA LEU A 9 -27.06 25.42 14.48
C LEU A 9 -26.55 26.73 13.88
N SER A 10 -27.41 27.74 13.70
CA SER A 10 -26.99 29.05 13.22
C SER A 10 -26.23 29.84 14.29
N GLU A 11 -26.55 29.64 15.57
CA GLU A 11 -25.87 30.23 16.70
C GLU A 11 -24.50 29.58 17.06
N ASN A 12 -24.28 28.33 16.57
CA ASN A 12 -23.07 27.57 16.84
C ASN A 12 -22.36 27.14 15.56
N PRO A 13 -21.57 28.02 14.91
CA PRO A 13 -20.93 27.73 13.61
C PRO A 13 -19.94 26.56 13.67
N THR A 14 -19.27 26.35 14.79
CA THR A 14 -18.40 25.18 15.01
C THR A 14 -19.19 23.88 15.04
N LEU A 15 -20.32 23.84 15.73
CA LEU A 15 -21.17 22.65 15.80
C LEU A 15 -21.77 22.31 14.41
N ARG A 16 -22.20 23.34 13.68
CA ARG A 16 -22.70 23.21 12.31
C ARG A 16 -21.62 22.64 11.39
N TYR A 17 -20.36 23.09 11.49
CA TYR A 17 -19.24 22.59 10.71
C TYR A 17 -19.01 21.08 10.94
N TRP A 18 -19.11 20.62 12.21
CA TRP A 18 -18.94 19.21 12.53
C TRP A 18 -20.10 18.32 12.09
N ILE A 19 -21.33 18.81 12.11
CA ILE A 19 -22.55 18.03 11.76
C ILE A 19 -22.74 17.92 10.24
N ILE A 20 -22.37 18.94 9.46
CA ILE A 20 -22.60 18.98 8.00
C ILE A 20 -21.36 18.57 7.21
N ARG A 21 -20.46 17.81 7.81
CA ARG A 21 -19.29 17.31 7.10
C ARG A 21 -19.66 16.21 6.09
N PRO A 22 -19.19 16.31 4.83
CA PRO A 22 -19.42 15.27 3.81
C PRO A 22 -18.81 13.92 4.21
N GLU A 23 -17.81 13.92 5.12
CA GLU A 23 -17.16 12.72 5.65
C GLU A 23 -18.15 11.80 6.41
N TRP A 24 -19.24 12.35 6.97
CA TRP A 24 -20.28 11.55 7.62
C TRP A 24 -20.99 10.59 6.66
N VAL A 25 -21.07 10.95 5.38
CA VAL A 25 -21.61 10.04 4.36
C VAL A 25 -20.75 8.79 4.26
N ALA A 26 -19.44 8.94 4.26
CA ALA A 26 -18.51 7.79 4.24
C ALA A 26 -18.64 6.94 5.51
N VAL A 27 -18.75 7.58 6.69
CA VAL A 27 -18.95 6.87 7.97
C VAL A 27 -20.28 6.10 7.97
N ILE A 28 -21.37 6.72 7.52
CA ILE A 28 -22.69 6.06 7.44
C ILE A 28 -22.64 4.89 6.47
N LEU A 29 -22.05 5.06 5.29
CA LEU A 29 -21.88 3.98 4.31
C LEU A 29 -21.02 2.84 4.87
N LEU A 30 -19.97 3.15 5.61
CA LEU A 30 -19.15 2.15 6.29
C LEU A 30 -19.97 1.36 7.31
N ILE A 31 -20.72 2.03 8.18
CA ILE A 31 -21.57 1.38 9.18
C ILE A 31 -22.64 0.52 8.51
N LEU A 32 -23.32 1.04 7.48
CA LEU A 32 -24.32 0.30 6.74
C LEU A 32 -23.71 -0.94 6.05
N SER A 33 -22.52 -0.83 5.47
CA SER A 33 -21.84 -1.97 4.85
C SER A 33 -21.44 -3.03 5.87
N ILE A 34 -20.99 -2.65 7.05
CA ILE A 34 -20.68 -3.58 8.15
C ILE A 34 -21.94 -4.30 8.60
N ILE A 35 -23.04 -3.56 8.85
CA ILE A 35 -24.31 -4.15 9.28
C ILE A 35 -24.83 -5.12 8.20
N ALA A 36 -24.80 -4.72 6.93
CA ALA A 36 -25.21 -5.58 5.83
C ALA A 36 -24.35 -6.86 5.75
N SER A 37 -23.04 -6.73 5.89
CA SER A 37 -22.11 -7.87 5.85
C SER A 37 -22.36 -8.86 6.99
N LEU A 38 -22.62 -8.36 8.20
CA LEU A 38 -22.98 -9.19 9.36
C LEU A 38 -24.31 -9.95 9.16
N GLN A 39 -25.26 -9.38 8.40
CA GLN A 39 -26.54 -10.03 8.09
C GLN A 39 -26.44 -11.03 6.94
N LEU A 40 -25.56 -10.76 5.97
CA LEU A 40 -25.43 -11.57 4.76
C LEU A 40 -24.48 -12.75 4.91
N SER A 41 -23.49 -12.66 5.83
CA SER A 41 -22.49 -13.70 6.00
C SER A 41 -22.22 -14.01 7.47
N PRO A 42 -22.42 -15.26 7.92
CA PRO A 42 -22.08 -15.67 9.28
C PRO A 42 -20.57 -15.63 9.58
N PHE A 43 -19.74 -15.64 8.53
CA PHE A 43 -18.28 -15.60 8.66
C PHE A 43 -17.75 -14.20 8.93
N PHE A 44 -18.53 -13.15 8.63
CA PHE A 44 -18.07 -11.78 8.79
C PHE A 44 -17.81 -11.37 10.26
N ALA A 45 -18.39 -12.09 11.22
CA ALA A 45 -18.11 -11.90 12.65
C ALA A 45 -16.93 -12.76 13.14
N ASP A 46 -16.38 -13.66 12.32
CA ASP A 46 -15.25 -14.49 12.66
C ASP A 46 -13.94 -13.69 12.50
N LEU A 47 -13.23 -13.52 13.62
CA LEU A 47 -11.98 -12.78 13.65
C LEU A 47 -10.89 -13.42 12.77
N ALA A 48 -10.84 -14.75 12.70
CA ALA A 48 -9.88 -15.44 11.83
C ALA A 48 -10.16 -15.14 10.36
N PHE A 49 -11.43 -15.16 9.94
CA PHE A 49 -11.82 -14.80 8.58
C PHE A 49 -11.51 -13.35 8.24
N ILE A 50 -11.72 -12.41 9.18
CA ILE A 50 -11.38 -10.99 8.98
C ILE A 50 -9.87 -10.82 8.80
N MET A 51 -9.07 -11.48 9.64
CA MET A 51 -7.60 -11.42 9.55
C MET A 51 -7.08 -12.00 8.23
N ASP A 52 -7.63 -13.13 7.79
CA ASP A 52 -7.28 -13.74 6.51
C ASP A 52 -7.66 -12.83 5.33
N SER A 53 -8.87 -12.29 5.38
CA SER A 53 -9.35 -11.33 4.36
C SER A 53 -8.55 -10.03 4.31
N ALA A 54 -7.85 -9.65 5.39
CA ALA A 54 -7.01 -8.46 5.42
C ALA A 54 -5.65 -8.67 4.73
N THR A 55 -5.16 -9.91 4.63
CA THR A 55 -3.83 -10.25 4.10
C THR A 55 -3.55 -9.66 2.71
N PRO A 56 -4.44 -9.77 1.69
CA PRO A 56 -4.21 -9.19 0.38
C PRO A 56 -4.10 -7.65 0.36
N TYR A 57 -4.56 -6.99 1.41
CA TYR A 57 -4.53 -5.53 1.52
C TYR A 57 -3.29 -4.99 2.25
N VAL A 58 -2.49 -5.86 2.84
CA VAL A 58 -1.25 -5.49 3.56
C VAL A 58 -0.28 -4.75 2.65
N GLU A 59 -0.10 -5.22 1.41
CA GLU A 59 0.77 -4.57 0.42
C GLU A 59 0.36 -3.12 0.17
N TYR A 60 -0.94 -2.88 -0.03
CA TYR A 60 -1.46 -1.52 -0.23
C TYR A 60 -1.27 -0.66 1.01
N GLY A 61 -1.42 -1.25 2.19
CA GLY A 61 -1.16 -0.57 3.46
C GLY A 61 0.29 -0.11 3.60
N LEU A 62 1.25 -0.98 3.29
CA LEU A 62 2.68 -0.65 3.31
C LEU A 62 3.02 0.48 2.34
N ILE A 63 2.47 0.42 1.12
CA ILE A 63 2.63 1.48 0.10
C ILE A 63 2.03 2.79 0.60
N ALA A 64 0.84 2.75 1.20
CA ALA A 64 0.15 3.93 1.70
C ALA A 64 0.94 4.66 2.79
N ILE A 65 1.61 3.94 3.71
CA ILE A 65 2.46 4.55 4.73
C ILE A 65 3.60 5.34 4.06
N VAL A 66 4.31 4.73 3.11
CA VAL A 66 5.41 5.39 2.40
C VAL A 66 4.92 6.59 1.59
N LEU A 67 3.79 6.45 0.87
CA LEU A 67 3.17 7.55 0.14
C LEU A 67 2.77 8.70 1.04
N THR A 68 2.28 8.42 2.25
CA THR A 68 1.92 9.45 3.23
C THR A 68 3.12 10.32 3.59
N LEU A 69 4.31 9.73 3.79
CA LEU A 69 5.53 10.48 4.06
C LEU A 69 5.93 11.38 2.88
N ILE A 70 5.80 10.89 1.64
CA ILE A 70 6.07 11.65 0.43
C ILE A 70 5.10 12.83 0.31
N ILE A 71 3.80 12.61 0.57
CA ILE A 71 2.78 13.65 0.52
C ILE A 71 3.00 14.71 1.62
N ILE A 72 3.38 14.30 2.82
CA ILE A 72 3.71 15.24 3.92
C ILE A 72 4.91 16.12 3.54
N SER A 73 5.88 15.60 2.76
CA SER A 73 6.99 16.40 2.25
C SER A 73 6.61 17.36 1.12
N GLY A 74 5.35 17.37 0.69
CA GLY A 74 4.83 18.21 -0.39
C GLY A 74 5.07 17.67 -1.79
N GLU A 75 5.51 16.42 -1.91
CA GLU A 75 5.85 15.78 -3.17
C GLU A 75 4.82 14.70 -3.56
N ILE A 76 4.81 14.29 -4.82
CA ILE A 76 3.94 13.24 -5.35
C ILE A 76 4.79 12.24 -6.12
N ASP A 77 4.69 10.95 -5.78
CA ASP A 77 5.37 9.88 -6.52
C ASP A 77 4.35 8.93 -7.17
N LEU A 78 4.30 8.99 -8.50
CA LEU A 78 3.46 8.12 -9.34
C LEU A 78 4.21 6.88 -9.82
N SER A 79 5.52 6.78 -9.58
CA SER A 79 6.36 5.70 -10.08
C SER A 79 6.36 4.43 -9.21
N ILE A 80 5.80 4.49 -8.00
CA ILE A 80 5.87 3.40 -7.01
C ILE A 80 5.41 2.06 -7.59
N ALA A 81 4.28 2.01 -8.29
CA ALA A 81 3.76 0.77 -8.86
C ALA A 81 4.71 0.14 -9.88
N SER A 82 5.37 0.97 -10.71
CA SER A 82 6.36 0.49 -11.68
C SER A 82 7.69 0.13 -11.03
N MET A 83 8.04 0.79 -9.94
CA MET A 83 9.20 0.47 -9.13
C MET A 83 9.05 -0.91 -8.47
N ILE A 84 7.88 -1.20 -7.90
CA ILE A 84 7.54 -2.53 -7.37
C ILE A 84 7.62 -3.59 -8.46
N ALA A 85 7.05 -3.33 -9.64
CA ALA A 85 7.11 -4.27 -10.76
C ALA A 85 8.56 -4.53 -11.19
N LEU A 86 9.40 -3.49 -11.29
CA LEU A 86 10.81 -3.63 -11.65
C LEU A 86 11.60 -4.43 -10.61
N THR A 87 11.43 -4.12 -9.33
CA THR A 87 12.12 -4.83 -8.25
C THR A 87 11.71 -6.28 -8.17
N ALA A 88 10.43 -6.60 -8.37
CA ALA A 88 9.93 -7.97 -8.41
C ALA A 88 10.51 -8.75 -9.60
N VAL A 89 10.62 -8.13 -10.78
CA VAL A 89 11.25 -8.75 -11.95
C VAL A 89 12.73 -8.98 -11.75
N ILE A 90 13.48 -8.00 -11.20
CA ILE A 90 14.91 -8.16 -10.87
C ILE A 90 15.10 -9.29 -9.87
N PHE A 91 14.32 -9.29 -8.79
CA PHE A 91 14.33 -10.36 -7.79
C PHE A 91 14.11 -11.74 -8.44
N GLY A 92 13.05 -11.89 -9.24
CA GLY A 92 12.71 -13.14 -9.90
C GLY A 92 13.76 -13.59 -10.91
N THR A 93 14.33 -12.66 -11.68
CA THR A 93 15.38 -12.96 -12.66
C THR A 93 16.65 -13.46 -11.98
N VAL A 94 17.08 -12.81 -10.90
CA VAL A 94 18.26 -13.22 -10.12
C VAL A 94 18.03 -14.60 -9.51
N TYR A 95 16.86 -14.86 -8.97
CA TYR A 95 16.50 -16.18 -8.45
C TYR A 95 16.53 -17.27 -9.52
N ASN A 96 15.92 -17.01 -10.66
CA ASN A 96 15.88 -17.98 -11.78
C ASN A 96 17.25 -18.19 -12.44
N ALA A 97 18.19 -17.25 -12.29
CA ALA A 97 19.58 -17.39 -12.68
C ALA A 97 20.38 -18.34 -11.75
N GLY A 98 19.76 -18.90 -10.73
CA GLY A 98 20.35 -19.89 -9.81
C GLY A 98 20.96 -19.30 -8.55
N PHE A 99 20.80 -17.99 -8.31
CA PHE A 99 21.19 -17.39 -7.04
C PHE A 99 20.23 -17.79 -5.92
N GLY A 100 20.73 -17.93 -4.72
CA GLY A 100 19.91 -18.29 -3.57
C GLY A 100 18.92 -17.19 -3.20
N MET A 101 17.80 -17.58 -2.56
CA MET A 101 16.72 -16.66 -2.16
C MET A 101 17.21 -15.43 -1.37
N PRO A 102 18.12 -15.54 -0.37
CA PRO A 102 18.58 -14.38 0.39
C PRO A 102 19.26 -13.32 -0.49
N LEU A 103 20.09 -13.74 -1.45
CA LEU A 103 20.77 -12.83 -2.36
C LEU A 103 19.77 -12.19 -3.34
N SER A 104 18.80 -12.95 -3.84
CA SER A 104 17.76 -12.44 -4.73
C SER A 104 16.92 -11.36 -4.05
N VAL A 105 16.51 -11.59 -2.80
CA VAL A 105 15.79 -10.60 -1.99
C VAL A 105 16.65 -9.34 -1.77
N LEU A 106 17.91 -9.52 -1.40
CA LEU A 106 18.84 -8.40 -1.20
C LEU A 106 18.97 -7.54 -2.46
N ILE A 107 19.17 -8.16 -3.62
CA ILE A 107 19.29 -7.44 -4.91
C ILE A 107 17.97 -6.74 -5.26
N GLY A 108 16.84 -7.38 -5.03
CA GLY A 108 15.52 -6.77 -5.22
C GLY A 108 15.36 -5.50 -4.37
N VAL A 109 15.66 -5.58 -3.07
CA VAL A 109 15.59 -4.43 -2.15
C VAL A 109 16.56 -3.32 -2.57
N LEU A 110 17.79 -3.65 -2.90
CA LEU A 110 18.79 -2.68 -3.35
C LEU A 110 18.37 -2.00 -4.65
N SER A 111 17.75 -2.73 -5.60
CA SER A 111 17.26 -2.13 -6.84
C SER A 111 16.14 -1.13 -6.58
N GLY A 112 15.22 -1.41 -5.65
CA GLY A 112 14.20 -0.46 -5.22
C GLY A 112 14.78 0.79 -4.56
N ALA A 113 15.76 0.59 -3.67
CA ALA A 113 16.47 1.70 -3.03
C ALA A 113 17.20 2.59 -4.06
N LEU A 114 17.81 2.00 -5.08
CA LEU A 114 18.47 2.75 -6.16
C LEU A 114 17.46 3.53 -7.01
N CYS A 115 16.30 2.95 -7.34
CA CYS A 115 15.24 3.65 -8.04
C CYS A 115 14.72 4.85 -7.24
N GLY A 116 14.46 4.66 -5.95
CA GLY A 116 14.03 5.75 -5.06
C GLY A 116 15.10 6.83 -4.88
N LEU A 117 16.36 6.43 -4.73
CA LEU A 117 17.49 7.36 -4.65
C LEU A 117 17.64 8.18 -5.93
N PHE A 118 17.49 7.54 -7.10
CA PHE A 118 17.52 8.20 -8.39
C PHE A 118 16.41 9.28 -8.49
N ASN A 119 15.17 8.93 -8.18
CA ASN A 119 14.07 9.90 -8.15
C ASN A 119 14.34 11.02 -7.14
N GLY A 120 14.75 10.67 -5.93
CA GLY A 120 15.03 11.64 -4.87
C GLY A 120 16.13 12.63 -5.23
N ILE A 121 17.22 12.19 -5.86
CA ILE A 121 18.31 13.08 -6.32
C ILE A 121 17.80 14.04 -7.40
N LEU A 122 17.04 13.55 -8.38
CA LEU A 122 16.54 14.38 -9.47
C LEU A 122 15.55 15.45 -8.97
N VAL A 123 14.69 15.10 -8.02
CA VAL A 123 13.77 16.08 -7.41
C VAL A 123 14.54 17.10 -6.57
N THR A 124 15.40 16.62 -5.65
CA THR A 124 16.00 17.52 -4.64
C THR A 124 17.19 18.31 -5.18
N LYS A 125 18.06 17.73 -6.00
CA LYS A 125 19.27 18.37 -6.50
C LYS A 125 19.04 19.09 -7.83
N LEU A 126 18.34 18.46 -8.78
CA LEU A 126 18.07 19.07 -10.08
C LEU A 126 16.78 19.90 -10.09
N LYS A 127 16.01 19.91 -8.97
CA LYS A 127 14.78 20.69 -8.81
C LYS A 127 13.72 20.38 -9.88
N ILE A 128 13.71 19.15 -10.39
CA ILE A 128 12.68 18.71 -11.32
C ILE A 128 11.38 18.49 -10.52
N PRO A 129 10.23 19.04 -10.95
CA PRO A 129 8.95 18.80 -10.30
C PRO A 129 8.65 17.30 -10.19
N SER A 130 8.32 16.81 -8.98
CA SER A 130 8.16 15.36 -8.71
C SER A 130 7.12 14.69 -9.59
N ILE A 131 6.00 15.34 -9.87
CA ILE A 131 4.95 14.82 -10.76
C ILE A 131 5.52 14.54 -12.17
N ILE A 132 6.26 15.49 -12.75
CA ILE A 132 6.83 15.33 -14.09
C ILE A 132 7.87 14.21 -14.12
N LEU A 133 8.75 14.20 -13.12
CA LEU A 133 9.78 13.18 -13.00
C LEU A 133 9.17 11.80 -12.83
N THR A 134 8.24 11.66 -11.89
CA THR A 134 7.70 10.33 -11.51
C THR A 134 6.79 9.74 -12.59
N ILE A 135 6.14 10.54 -13.44
CA ILE A 135 5.49 10.07 -14.67
C ILE A 135 6.53 9.53 -15.66
N GLY A 136 7.65 10.23 -15.84
CA GLY A 136 8.75 9.76 -16.70
C GLY A 136 9.36 8.45 -16.18
N THR A 137 9.67 8.38 -14.88
CA THR A 137 10.25 7.17 -14.27
C THR A 137 9.26 6.02 -14.15
N LEU A 138 7.96 6.30 -14.02
CA LEU A 138 6.91 5.28 -14.13
C LEU A 138 7.02 4.52 -15.45
N THR A 139 7.13 5.25 -16.56
CA THR A 139 7.25 4.66 -17.91
C THR A 139 8.61 3.97 -18.10
N LEU A 140 9.69 4.58 -17.61
CA LEU A 140 11.04 4.02 -17.68
C LEU A 140 11.12 2.70 -16.92
N TYR A 141 10.75 2.66 -15.63
CA TYR A 141 10.82 1.46 -14.80
C TYR A 141 9.90 0.36 -15.33
N ARG A 142 8.71 0.73 -15.82
CA ARG A 142 7.79 -0.22 -16.44
C ARG A 142 8.38 -0.83 -17.70
N GLY A 143 8.99 -0.01 -18.57
CA GLY A 143 9.66 -0.48 -19.79
C GLY A 143 10.83 -1.41 -19.49
N ILE A 144 11.69 -1.06 -18.52
CA ILE A 144 12.80 -1.92 -18.09
C ILE A 144 12.27 -3.24 -17.51
N ALA A 145 11.24 -3.20 -16.66
CA ALA A 145 10.63 -4.41 -16.10
C ALA A 145 10.11 -5.34 -17.22
N GLN A 146 9.40 -4.80 -18.20
CA GLN A 146 8.90 -5.56 -19.35
C GLN A 146 10.04 -6.16 -20.19
N ALA A 147 11.08 -5.39 -20.46
CA ALA A 147 12.24 -5.85 -21.23
C ALA A 147 13.01 -6.99 -20.51
N LEU A 148 13.14 -6.91 -19.17
CA LEU A 148 13.81 -7.95 -18.38
C LEU A 148 12.93 -9.20 -18.18
N ALA A 149 11.63 -9.01 -17.99
CA ALA A 149 10.71 -10.14 -17.83
C ALA A 149 10.65 -10.99 -19.09
N SER A 150 10.78 -10.36 -20.28
CA SER A 150 10.63 -11.03 -21.57
C SER A 150 9.36 -11.91 -21.61
N ASP A 151 9.42 -13.07 -22.25
CA ASP A 151 8.33 -14.05 -22.26
C ASP A 151 8.51 -15.15 -21.18
N PHE A 152 9.42 -14.97 -20.21
CA PHE A 152 9.69 -15.96 -19.19
C PHE A 152 8.74 -15.81 -18.00
N SER A 153 8.22 -16.95 -17.55
CA SER A 153 7.53 -17.01 -16.26
C SER A 153 8.56 -17.02 -15.13
N LEU A 154 8.57 -15.96 -14.31
CA LEU A 154 9.38 -15.89 -13.11
C LEU A 154 8.66 -16.63 -11.97
N GLY A 155 9.32 -17.61 -11.36
CA GLY A 155 8.68 -18.41 -10.31
C GLY A 155 9.57 -19.55 -9.81
N GLY A 156 8.93 -20.61 -9.28
CA GLY A 156 9.65 -21.75 -8.73
C GLY A 156 10.28 -21.45 -7.35
N TYR A 157 9.76 -20.47 -6.65
CA TYR A 157 10.28 -20.06 -5.34
C TYR A 157 10.13 -21.17 -4.29
N PRO A 158 11.03 -21.24 -3.29
CA PRO A 158 10.97 -22.25 -2.24
C PRO A 158 9.66 -22.17 -1.45
N SER A 159 9.13 -23.31 -1.05
CA SER A 159 7.87 -23.40 -0.29
C SER A 159 7.87 -22.60 1.01
N TRP A 160 9.04 -22.49 1.66
CA TRP A 160 9.17 -21.68 2.88
C TRP A 160 8.97 -20.19 2.63
N PHE A 161 9.37 -19.68 1.44
CA PHE A 161 9.21 -18.28 1.05
C PHE A 161 7.75 -17.99 0.64
N ILE A 162 7.20 -18.82 -0.25
CA ILE A 162 5.77 -18.72 -0.63
C ILE A 162 4.88 -18.87 0.60
N GLY A 163 5.27 -19.77 1.54
CA GLY A 163 4.52 -20.01 2.76
C GLY A 163 4.47 -18.84 3.74
N ILE A 164 5.27 -17.79 3.58
CA ILE A 164 5.21 -16.60 4.45
C ILE A 164 3.82 -15.97 4.39
N ASP A 165 3.23 -15.91 3.21
CA ASP A 165 1.92 -15.32 2.97
C ASP A 165 0.77 -16.11 3.62
N TYR A 166 0.96 -17.41 3.82
CA TYR A 166 -0.04 -18.34 4.35
C TYR A 166 0.24 -18.81 5.78
N ARG A 167 1.24 -18.24 6.45
CA ARG A 167 1.57 -18.63 7.84
C ARG A 167 0.94 -17.68 8.85
N TYR A 168 0.58 -18.26 9.99
CA TYR A 168 -0.04 -17.56 11.11
C TYR A 168 0.78 -17.72 12.38
N VAL A 169 0.73 -16.71 13.23
CA VAL A 169 1.15 -16.79 14.62
C VAL A 169 -0.13 -16.64 15.47
N GLY A 170 -0.64 -17.77 15.97
CA GLY A 170 -1.98 -17.83 16.53
C GLY A 170 -3.04 -17.60 15.43
N ILE A 171 -3.83 -16.54 15.54
CA ILE A 171 -4.87 -16.16 14.57
C ILE A 171 -4.42 -15.03 13.64
N ILE A 172 -3.19 -14.50 13.80
CA ILE A 172 -2.70 -13.34 13.05
C ILE A 172 -1.81 -13.82 11.91
N PRO A 173 -2.13 -13.49 10.64
CA PRO A 173 -1.25 -13.76 9.50
C PRO A 173 0.08 -13.02 9.62
N ILE A 174 1.18 -13.65 9.20
CA ILE A 174 2.52 -13.02 9.22
C ILE A 174 2.54 -11.69 8.44
N PRO A 175 1.93 -11.54 7.25
CA PRO A 175 1.89 -10.26 6.56
C PRO A 175 1.29 -9.13 7.38
N VAL A 176 0.21 -9.40 8.13
CA VAL A 176 -0.43 -8.41 9.02
C VAL A 176 0.50 -8.00 10.16
N MET A 177 1.29 -8.94 10.70
CA MET A 177 2.30 -8.62 11.71
C MET A 177 3.41 -7.73 11.14
N ILE A 178 3.90 -8.05 9.94
CA ILE A 178 4.92 -7.24 9.23
C ILE A 178 4.39 -5.82 9.03
N PHE A 179 3.16 -5.66 8.55
CA PHE A 179 2.51 -4.36 8.37
C PHE A 179 2.43 -3.59 9.69
N THR A 180 1.99 -4.25 10.76
CA THR A 180 1.83 -3.62 12.08
C THR A 180 3.18 -3.13 12.62
N VAL A 181 4.22 -3.97 12.54
CA VAL A 181 5.57 -3.58 12.97
C VAL A 181 6.08 -2.40 12.13
N PHE A 182 5.91 -2.46 10.81
CA PHE A 182 6.33 -1.38 9.91
C PHE A 182 5.59 -0.07 10.20
N ALA A 183 4.27 -0.13 10.43
CA ALA A 183 3.46 1.02 10.78
C ALA A 183 3.89 1.67 12.11
N ILE A 184 4.30 0.87 13.11
CA ILE A 184 4.79 1.38 14.40
C ILE A 184 6.17 2.02 14.26
N VAL A 185 7.04 1.48 13.40
CA VAL A 185 8.42 1.98 13.24
C VAL A 185 8.48 3.25 12.39
N VAL A 186 7.57 3.37 11.43
CA VAL A 186 7.60 4.46 10.43
C VAL A 186 6.59 5.57 10.73
N GLY A 187 5.46 5.23 11.40
CA GLY A 187 4.39 6.19 11.79
C GLY A 187 4.59 6.71 13.18
#